data_5f23af5e75b97414e8b76cf82f3931fe
#
_entry.id   5f23af5e75b97414e8b76cf82f3931fe
#
_cell.length_a   1.000
_cell.length_b   1.000
_cell.length_c   1.000
_cell.angle_alpha   90.00
_cell.angle_beta   90.00
_cell.angle_gamma   90.00
#
_symmetry.space_group_name_H-M   'P 1'
#
loop_
_entity.id
_entity.type
_entity.pdbx_description
1 polymer ?
#
loop_
_entity_poly.entity_id
_entity_poly.type
_entity_poly.pdbx_seq_one_letter_code
_entity_poly.pdbx_strand_id
1 'polypeptide(L)'
;MEKKWWHKTVGYQIYPKSFQDTNGDGIGDLKGVIRHLDKIEKLGANVIWLCPVFASPMVDNGYDISDYMDIDPSFGTMEDMKELIAEAKKRGIRILMDLVVNHSSDRHAWFQAALQDPFGKYGKYYVFREGKDGKEPNNWRSIFGGSAWEKVPGYDNLYYLHIFTKEQPDLNWENPKLREEIYEMILKWMDLGLGGFRLDAISHLKKNYQYTNLPPDGPDEYNMAFEYFNNVDGLADILCEMKERTFAPTDALTIGEYDHMGPEDVEDVIGENGSFSSVFDFCHTLDNVRNPKWGNTVALFDDYRDQLFAAQKIVDGRGMLCNFLENHDKTRIIDRFLMPEDQNRYSEKMLPVTNFFLPGIVFLYQGQEIGMRDDPKQSIQGFVDKPTFAIYDRLIAEGKTD
;
A
#
# COMPACT_ATOMS: atom_id res chain seq x y z
N MET A 1 -8.74 -11.24 -24.15
CA MET A 1 -8.16 -9.91 -23.77
C MET A 1 -7.29 -9.36 -24.90
N GLU A 2 -7.46 -8.10 -25.24
CA GLU A 2 -6.56 -7.39 -26.14
C GLU A 2 -5.16 -7.27 -25.51
N LYS A 3 -4.10 -7.41 -26.33
CA LYS A 3 -2.72 -7.30 -25.82
C LYS A 3 -2.41 -5.85 -25.42
N LYS A 4 -2.22 -5.61 -24.14
CA LYS A 4 -1.76 -4.33 -23.59
C LYS A 4 -0.24 -4.35 -23.42
N TRP A 5 0.40 -3.18 -23.38
CA TRP A 5 1.85 -3.05 -23.22
C TRP A 5 2.34 -3.69 -21.92
N TRP A 6 1.53 -3.59 -20.88
CA TRP A 6 1.87 -4.06 -19.53
C TRP A 6 1.73 -5.58 -19.33
N HIS A 7 1.17 -6.34 -20.29
CA HIS A 7 1.12 -7.80 -20.20
C HIS A 7 2.52 -8.46 -20.20
N LYS A 8 3.58 -7.72 -20.52
CA LYS A 8 4.97 -8.19 -20.50
C LYS A 8 5.79 -7.48 -19.44
N THR A 9 5.15 -6.97 -18.41
CA THR A 9 5.83 -6.23 -17.35
C THR A 9 6.62 -7.16 -16.46
N VAL A 10 7.88 -6.79 -16.26
CA VAL A 10 8.71 -7.18 -15.13
C VAL A 10 8.96 -5.90 -14.34
N GLY A 11 8.39 -5.85 -13.14
CA GLY A 11 8.47 -4.69 -12.26
C GLY A 11 9.61 -4.81 -11.26
N TYR A 12 10.16 -3.68 -10.86
CA TYR A 12 11.15 -3.57 -9.79
C TYR A 12 10.66 -2.53 -8.79
N GLN A 13 10.34 -2.98 -7.56
CA GLN A 13 9.88 -2.10 -6.49
C GLN A 13 11.07 -1.46 -5.79
N ILE A 14 11.05 -0.15 -5.64
CA ILE A 14 12.05 0.63 -4.92
C ILE A 14 11.38 1.40 -3.79
N TYR A 15 11.94 1.24 -2.59
CA TYR A 15 11.72 2.16 -1.48
C TYR A 15 12.86 3.16 -1.45
N PRO A 16 12.71 4.38 -1.99
CA PRO A 16 13.82 5.31 -2.20
C PRO A 16 14.61 5.57 -0.93
N LYS A 17 13.92 5.74 0.21
CA LYS A 17 14.52 5.99 1.53
C LYS A 17 15.69 5.06 1.88
N SER A 18 15.61 3.79 1.47
CA SER A 18 16.60 2.76 1.79
C SER A 18 17.34 2.21 0.58
N PHE A 19 17.23 2.84 -0.60
CA PHE A 19 17.82 2.31 -1.84
C PHE A 19 19.26 2.81 -2.06
N GLN A 20 19.45 4.10 -2.27
CA GLN A 20 20.78 4.69 -2.49
C GLN A 20 20.80 6.16 -2.09
N ASP A 21 21.58 6.45 -1.08
CA ASP A 21 21.94 7.79 -0.65
C ASP A 21 23.04 8.36 -1.58
N THR A 22 22.82 9.54 -2.16
CA THR A 22 23.78 10.19 -3.04
C THR A 22 24.40 11.47 -2.45
N ASN A 23 23.83 12.01 -1.39
CA ASN A 23 24.23 13.25 -0.76
C ASN A 23 24.93 13.05 0.62
N GLY A 24 24.82 11.84 1.20
CA GLY A 24 25.48 11.44 2.46
C GLY A 24 24.69 11.81 3.71
N ASP A 25 23.38 12.01 3.61
CA ASP A 25 22.51 12.32 4.75
C ASP A 25 21.93 11.08 5.45
N GLY A 26 22.18 9.90 4.90
CA GLY A 26 21.66 8.61 5.41
C GLY A 26 20.32 8.21 4.83
N ILE A 27 19.74 9.00 3.93
CA ILE A 27 18.46 8.73 3.27
C ILE A 27 18.71 8.55 1.77
N GLY A 28 18.15 7.50 1.19
CA GLY A 28 18.22 7.30 -0.26
C GLY A 28 17.34 8.30 -1.01
N ASP A 29 17.70 8.61 -2.25
CA ASP A 29 17.12 9.69 -3.02
C ASP A 29 16.84 9.31 -4.49
N LEU A 30 16.10 10.17 -5.22
CA LEU A 30 15.75 9.96 -6.63
C LEU A 30 16.98 9.90 -7.54
N LYS A 31 18.05 10.64 -7.23
CA LYS A 31 19.32 10.57 -7.97
C LYS A 31 20.00 9.21 -7.77
N GLY A 32 19.84 8.61 -6.61
CA GLY A 32 20.26 7.23 -6.36
C GLY A 32 19.53 6.24 -7.26
N VAL A 33 18.23 6.41 -7.45
CA VAL A 33 17.46 5.59 -8.39
C VAL A 33 17.97 5.79 -9.81
N ILE A 34 18.17 7.04 -10.26
CA ILE A 34 18.70 7.36 -11.60
C ILE A 34 20.05 6.67 -11.86
N ARG A 35 20.97 6.69 -10.88
CA ARG A 35 22.29 6.04 -11.00
C ARG A 35 22.23 4.53 -11.20
N HIS A 36 21.12 3.90 -10.79
CA HIS A 36 20.95 2.43 -10.87
C HIS A 36 20.05 1.97 -12.02
N LEU A 37 19.52 2.85 -12.86
CA LEU A 37 18.65 2.48 -13.98
C LEU A 37 19.28 1.45 -14.91
N ASP A 38 20.59 1.55 -15.21
CA ASP A 38 21.29 0.59 -16.07
C ASP A 38 21.34 -0.83 -15.47
N LYS A 39 21.38 -0.96 -14.14
CA LYS A 39 21.31 -2.26 -13.46
C LYS A 39 19.92 -2.82 -13.54
N ILE A 40 18.91 -2.01 -13.33
CA ILE A 40 17.50 -2.38 -13.38
C ILE A 40 17.13 -2.83 -14.79
N GLU A 41 17.58 -2.11 -15.82
CA GLU A 41 17.45 -2.51 -17.22
C GLU A 41 18.08 -3.88 -17.50
N LYS A 42 19.29 -4.13 -16.99
CA LYS A 42 20.01 -5.41 -17.15
C LYS A 42 19.32 -6.57 -16.45
N LEU A 43 18.53 -6.34 -15.40
CA LEU A 43 17.68 -7.35 -14.80
C LEU A 43 16.48 -7.73 -15.68
N GLY A 44 16.22 -6.95 -16.75
CA GLY A 44 15.07 -7.11 -17.62
C GLY A 44 13.80 -6.45 -17.10
N ALA A 45 13.88 -5.64 -16.05
CA ALA A 45 12.75 -4.87 -15.57
C ALA A 45 12.45 -3.69 -16.52
N ASN A 46 11.18 -3.54 -16.85
CA ASN A 46 10.66 -2.48 -17.71
C ASN A 46 9.66 -1.55 -17.03
N VAL A 47 9.42 -1.79 -15.74
CA VAL A 47 8.61 -0.94 -14.85
C VAL A 47 9.35 -0.79 -13.52
N ILE A 48 9.37 0.41 -12.97
CA ILE A 48 9.79 0.69 -11.59
C ILE A 48 8.56 1.18 -10.83
N TRP A 49 8.23 0.53 -9.73
CA TRP A 49 7.31 1.06 -8.74
C TRP A 49 8.11 1.75 -7.64
N LEU A 50 7.91 3.07 -7.50
CA LEU A 50 8.43 3.87 -6.40
C LEU A 50 7.43 3.86 -5.25
N CYS A 51 7.82 3.36 -4.07
CA CYS A 51 7.11 3.64 -2.82
C CYS A 51 7.04 5.15 -2.59
N PRO A 52 6.15 5.64 -1.70
CA PRO A 52 5.78 7.05 -1.65
C PRO A 52 6.98 8.00 -1.61
N VAL A 53 6.97 8.98 -2.49
CA VAL A 53 7.97 10.06 -2.57
C VAL A 53 7.34 11.45 -2.49
N PHE A 54 6.03 11.53 -2.34
CA PHE A 54 5.33 12.79 -2.12
C PHE A 54 5.78 13.46 -0.82
N ALA A 55 5.58 14.76 -0.72
CA ALA A 55 5.84 15.50 0.51
C ALA A 55 5.07 14.88 1.67
N SER A 56 5.77 14.55 2.76
CA SER A 56 5.22 13.81 3.89
C SER A 56 5.95 14.16 5.19
N PRO A 57 5.26 14.25 6.33
CA PRO A 57 5.89 14.29 7.65
C PRO A 57 6.60 12.99 8.04
N MET A 58 6.49 11.93 7.26
CA MET A 58 7.11 10.62 7.48
C MET A 58 6.68 9.91 8.78
N VAL A 59 5.48 10.18 9.25
CA VAL A 59 4.91 9.49 10.43
C VAL A 59 4.69 8.02 10.12
N ASP A 60 4.28 7.72 8.89
CA ASP A 60 4.13 6.37 8.35
C ASP A 60 5.00 6.19 7.09
N ASN A 61 6.27 6.55 7.21
CA ASN A 61 7.31 6.33 6.20
C ASN A 61 6.98 6.82 4.77
N GLY A 62 6.12 7.85 4.65
CA GLY A 62 5.70 8.45 3.39
C GLY A 62 4.25 8.15 2.99
N TYR A 63 3.58 7.22 3.67
CA TYR A 63 2.16 6.94 3.45
C TYR A 63 1.23 7.98 4.10
N ASP A 64 1.74 8.98 4.79
CA ASP A 64 1.04 10.15 5.32
C ASP A 64 1.35 11.39 4.46
N ILE A 65 0.65 11.53 3.33
CA ILE A 65 0.95 12.54 2.31
C ILE A 65 0.42 13.92 2.71
N SER A 66 1.30 14.91 2.76
CA SER A 66 0.96 16.31 3.08
C SER A 66 0.79 17.21 1.86
N ASP A 67 1.37 16.82 0.72
CA ASP A 67 1.15 17.48 -0.58
C ASP A 67 1.30 16.45 -1.72
N TYR A 68 0.23 16.25 -2.48
CA TYR A 68 0.21 15.33 -3.62
C TYR A 68 0.88 15.90 -4.88
N MET A 69 1.29 17.16 -4.87
CA MET A 69 1.82 17.84 -6.05
C MET A 69 3.31 18.15 -5.94
N ASP A 70 3.96 17.77 -4.85
CA ASP A 70 5.39 17.99 -4.66
C ASP A 70 6.10 16.73 -4.16
N ILE A 71 7.41 16.67 -4.38
CA ILE A 71 8.31 15.62 -3.91
C ILE A 71 8.85 16.01 -2.54
N ASP A 72 8.94 15.03 -1.63
CA ASP A 72 9.55 15.26 -0.32
C ASP A 72 11.02 15.68 -0.47
N PRO A 73 11.45 16.77 0.16
CA PRO A 73 12.81 17.28 0.04
C PRO A 73 13.91 16.29 0.42
N SER A 74 13.61 15.29 1.25
CA SER A 74 14.56 14.23 1.61
C SER A 74 14.86 13.30 0.43
N PHE A 75 13.95 13.19 -0.53
CA PHE A 75 14.14 12.36 -1.73
C PHE A 75 14.61 13.15 -2.95
N GLY A 76 14.49 14.47 -2.93
CA GLY A 76 14.89 15.33 -4.05
C GLY A 76 13.85 16.38 -4.40
N THR A 77 13.78 16.74 -5.67
CA THR A 77 12.92 17.80 -6.19
C THR A 77 12.03 17.29 -7.32
N MET A 78 11.04 18.11 -7.71
CA MET A 78 10.23 17.84 -8.92
C MET A 78 11.08 17.75 -10.18
N GLU A 79 12.20 18.47 -10.26
CA GLU A 79 13.15 18.38 -11.38
C GLU A 79 13.86 17.03 -11.39
N ASP A 80 14.25 16.52 -10.22
CA ASP A 80 14.85 15.17 -10.10
C ASP A 80 13.84 14.07 -10.50
N MET A 81 12.56 14.25 -10.17
CA MET A 81 11.51 13.32 -10.60
C MET A 81 11.30 13.35 -12.11
N LYS A 82 11.27 14.53 -12.73
CA LYS A 82 11.19 14.68 -14.19
C LYS A 82 12.42 14.06 -14.88
N GLU A 83 13.62 14.26 -14.32
CA GLU A 83 14.84 13.61 -14.80
C GLU A 83 14.74 12.09 -14.71
N LEU A 84 14.27 11.54 -13.58
CA LEU A 84 14.08 10.10 -13.41
C LEU A 84 13.13 9.53 -14.47
N ILE A 85 11.98 10.16 -14.70
CA ILE A 85 11.00 9.74 -15.71
C ILE A 85 11.65 9.75 -17.10
N ALA A 86 12.38 10.81 -17.44
CA ALA A 86 13.03 10.96 -18.74
C ALA A 86 14.15 9.93 -18.95
N GLU A 87 15.00 9.69 -17.94
CA GLU A 87 16.10 8.72 -18.02
C GLU A 87 15.60 7.26 -18.04
N ALA A 88 14.55 6.94 -17.27
CA ALA A 88 13.88 5.66 -17.32
C ALA A 88 13.28 5.39 -18.72
N LYS A 89 12.58 6.39 -19.28
CA LYS A 89 11.98 6.29 -20.62
C LYS A 89 12.99 5.99 -21.71
N LYS A 90 14.21 6.56 -21.64
CA LYS A 90 15.30 6.29 -22.63
C LYS A 90 15.69 4.80 -22.63
N ARG A 91 15.50 4.10 -21.52
CA ARG A 91 15.80 2.68 -21.32
C ARG A 91 14.59 1.77 -21.51
N GLY A 92 13.46 2.31 -21.96
CA GLY A 92 12.20 1.57 -22.08
C GLY A 92 11.56 1.21 -20.73
N ILE A 93 11.97 1.86 -19.64
CA ILE A 93 11.43 1.68 -18.30
C ILE A 93 10.36 2.74 -18.04
N ARG A 94 9.23 2.33 -17.48
CA ARG A 94 8.16 3.24 -17.03
C ARG A 94 8.16 3.33 -15.51
N ILE A 95 7.86 4.51 -14.99
CA ILE A 95 7.77 4.75 -13.55
C ILE A 95 6.29 4.68 -13.12
N LEU A 96 6.00 3.89 -12.09
CA LEU A 96 4.76 3.96 -11.34
C LEU A 96 5.05 4.65 -10.02
N MET A 97 4.15 5.53 -9.60
CA MET A 97 4.16 6.08 -8.24
C MET A 97 3.16 5.34 -7.35
N ASP A 98 3.36 5.43 -6.07
CA ASP A 98 2.41 4.94 -5.08
C ASP A 98 1.30 6.00 -4.86
N LEU A 99 0.05 5.65 -5.10
CA LEU A 99 -1.10 6.54 -4.96
C LEU A 99 -1.83 6.21 -3.67
N VAL A 100 -1.59 7.00 -2.63
CA VAL A 100 -2.20 6.84 -1.31
C VAL A 100 -3.35 7.83 -1.18
N VAL A 101 -4.58 7.36 -1.36
CA VAL A 101 -5.77 8.22 -1.40
C VAL A 101 -6.92 7.73 -0.52
N ASN A 102 -6.69 6.71 0.33
CA ASN A 102 -7.63 6.39 1.39
C ASN A 102 -7.66 7.49 2.46
N HIS A 103 -6.53 8.09 2.74
CA HIS A 103 -6.30 9.14 3.74
C HIS A 103 -5.29 10.16 3.23
N SER A 104 -5.14 11.26 3.93
CA SER A 104 -4.01 12.19 3.77
C SER A 104 -3.27 12.32 5.09
N SER A 105 -2.14 13.00 5.10
CA SER A 105 -1.54 13.44 6.36
C SER A 105 -2.44 14.43 7.09
N ASP A 106 -2.38 14.45 8.42
CA ASP A 106 -2.95 15.51 9.24
C ASP A 106 -2.33 16.88 8.92
N ARG A 107 -1.15 16.93 8.29
CA ARG A 107 -0.47 18.15 7.82
C ARG A 107 -0.92 18.60 6.44
N HIS A 108 -1.73 17.83 5.74
CA HIS A 108 -2.25 18.24 4.44
C HIS A 108 -3.07 19.53 4.57
N ALA A 109 -2.92 20.45 3.62
CA ALA A 109 -3.62 21.73 3.64
C ALA A 109 -5.15 21.60 3.73
N TRP A 110 -5.72 20.55 3.11
CA TRP A 110 -7.15 20.26 3.21
C TRP A 110 -7.57 19.93 4.64
N PHE A 111 -6.78 19.09 5.36
CA PHE A 111 -7.13 18.71 6.72
C PHE A 111 -6.94 19.88 7.69
N GLN A 112 -5.87 20.67 7.53
CA GLN A 112 -5.67 21.86 8.33
C GLN A 112 -6.82 22.88 8.18
N ALA A 113 -7.33 23.05 6.96
CA ALA A 113 -8.52 23.85 6.71
C ALA A 113 -9.80 23.20 7.27
N ALA A 114 -9.91 21.87 7.21
CA ALA A 114 -11.03 21.11 7.76
C ALA A 114 -11.11 21.23 9.30
N LEU A 115 -9.98 21.28 10.00
CA LEU A 115 -9.94 21.50 11.45
C LEU A 115 -10.46 22.89 11.85
N GLN A 116 -10.27 23.91 10.99
CA GLN A 116 -10.79 25.27 11.23
C GLN A 116 -12.28 25.38 10.98
N ASP A 117 -12.80 24.64 10.00
CA ASP A 117 -14.23 24.58 9.66
C ASP A 117 -14.63 23.15 9.24
N PRO A 118 -14.94 22.24 10.20
CA PRO A 118 -15.31 20.85 9.92
C PRO A 118 -16.60 20.70 9.09
N PHE A 119 -17.42 21.74 8.98
CA PHE A 119 -18.66 21.74 8.21
C PHE A 119 -18.52 22.44 6.84
N GLY A 120 -17.40 23.10 6.60
CA GLY A 120 -17.09 23.82 5.37
C GLY A 120 -16.70 22.93 4.19
N LYS A 121 -16.07 23.55 3.17
CA LYS A 121 -15.62 22.85 1.95
C LYS A 121 -14.73 21.66 2.29
N TYR A 122 -13.64 21.94 2.99
CA TYR A 122 -12.61 20.94 3.27
C TYR A 122 -13.00 19.99 4.42
N GLY A 123 -13.86 20.41 5.35
CA GLY A 123 -14.45 19.52 6.34
C GLY A 123 -15.23 18.36 5.70
N LYS A 124 -15.86 18.59 4.54
CA LYS A 124 -16.57 17.56 3.77
C LYS A 124 -15.64 16.60 3.02
N TYR A 125 -14.33 16.89 2.95
CA TYR A 125 -13.35 15.99 2.35
C TYR A 125 -12.93 14.87 3.29
N TYR A 126 -13.24 15.00 4.57
CA TYR A 126 -12.92 14.03 5.62
C TYR A 126 -14.20 13.51 6.29
N VAL A 127 -14.04 12.51 7.12
CA VAL A 127 -15.15 11.88 7.84
C VAL A 127 -15.19 12.43 9.25
N PHE A 128 -16.01 13.45 9.50
CA PHE A 128 -16.28 13.98 10.83
C PHE A 128 -17.62 13.49 11.36
N ARG A 129 -17.70 13.14 12.65
CA ARG A 129 -18.93 12.70 13.33
C ARG A 129 -18.96 13.18 14.77
N GLU A 130 -20.17 13.48 15.23
CA GLU A 130 -20.40 13.73 16.65
C GLU A 130 -20.28 12.41 17.44
N GLY A 131 -19.67 12.52 18.60
CA GLY A 131 -19.61 11.41 19.55
C GLY A 131 -20.96 11.08 20.12
N LYS A 132 -21.10 9.90 20.68
CA LYS A 132 -22.32 9.38 21.27
C LYS A 132 -22.14 9.09 22.76
N ASP A 133 -23.05 9.59 23.59
CA ASP A 133 -23.04 9.36 25.04
C ASP A 133 -21.71 9.73 25.74
N GLY A 134 -21.03 10.78 25.24
CA GLY A 134 -19.74 11.27 25.76
C GLY A 134 -18.52 10.43 25.36
N LYS A 135 -18.71 9.50 24.42
CA LYS A 135 -17.66 8.65 23.81
C LYS A 135 -17.53 8.93 22.32
N GLU A 136 -16.65 8.22 21.67
CA GLU A 136 -16.48 8.21 20.21
C GLU A 136 -17.79 7.82 19.48
N PRO A 137 -17.92 8.12 18.18
CA PRO A 137 -19.12 7.80 17.39
C PRO A 137 -19.50 6.31 17.41
N ASN A 138 -18.50 5.44 17.46
CA ASN A 138 -18.63 4.00 17.64
C ASN A 138 -17.32 3.38 18.18
N ASN A 139 -17.30 2.08 18.36
CA ASN A 139 -16.15 1.36 18.89
C ASN A 139 -15.29 0.67 17.81
N TRP A 140 -15.12 1.27 16.66
CA TRP A 140 -14.23 0.71 15.65
C TRP A 140 -12.77 0.85 16.08
N ARG A 141 -12.00 -0.22 15.83
CA ARG A 141 -10.55 -0.23 16.06
C ARG A 141 -9.83 0.19 14.79
N SER A 142 -8.80 1.03 14.95
CA SER A 142 -7.82 1.30 13.89
C SER A 142 -7.05 0.01 13.53
N ILE A 143 -6.66 -0.14 12.28
CA ILE A 143 -5.82 -1.24 11.79
C ILE A 143 -4.49 -1.30 12.56
N PHE A 144 -3.97 -0.15 12.97
CA PHE A 144 -2.75 -0.05 13.78
C PHE A 144 -3.02 -0.03 15.31
N GLY A 145 -4.24 -0.36 15.71
CA GLY A 145 -4.63 -0.46 17.12
C GLY A 145 -5.21 0.83 17.71
N GLY A 146 -5.91 0.70 18.83
CA GLY A 146 -6.64 1.79 19.46
C GLY A 146 -7.93 2.17 18.75
N SER A 147 -8.53 3.31 19.13
CA SER A 147 -9.74 3.83 18.47
C SER A 147 -9.46 4.22 17.01
N ALA A 148 -10.44 4.00 16.13
CA ALA A 148 -10.44 4.57 14.78
C ALA A 148 -10.93 6.04 14.75
N TRP A 149 -11.16 6.65 15.91
CA TRP A 149 -11.66 8.01 16.04
C TRP A 149 -10.74 8.85 16.91
N GLU A 150 -10.38 10.03 16.45
CA GLU A 150 -9.64 11.01 17.23
C GLU A 150 -10.48 12.28 17.41
N LYS A 151 -10.42 12.86 18.61
CA LYS A 151 -11.20 14.05 18.96
C LYS A 151 -10.66 15.28 18.21
N VAL A 152 -11.57 16.06 17.62
CA VAL A 152 -11.22 17.29 16.92
C VAL A 152 -10.80 18.37 17.94
N PRO A 153 -9.60 18.94 17.83
CA PRO A 153 -9.17 20.03 18.72
C PRO A 153 -10.15 21.21 18.71
N GLY A 154 -10.53 21.69 19.90
CA GLY A 154 -11.44 22.83 20.05
C GLY A 154 -12.92 22.49 19.99
N TYR A 155 -13.29 21.24 19.79
CA TYR A 155 -14.67 20.76 19.81
C TYR A 155 -14.91 19.77 20.96
N ASP A 156 -16.00 19.94 21.69
CA ASP A 156 -16.29 19.10 22.85
C ASP A 156 -16.71 17.67 22.48
N ASN A 157 -17.41 17.50 21.36
CA ASN A 157 -18.04 16.23 20.97
C ASN A 157 -17.94 15.98 19.46
N LEU A 158 -16.84 16.33 18.83
CA LEU A 158 -16.61 16.08 17.40
C LEU A 158 -15.35 15.26 17.22
N TYR A 159 -15.41 14.25 16.35
CA TYR A 159 -14.32 13.31 16.05
C TYR A 159 -14.11 13.19 14.56
N TYR A 160 -12.89 12.85 14.13
CA TYR A 160 -12.61 12.45 12.77
C TYR A 160 -12.19 10.98 12.71
N LEU A 161 -12.49 10.32 11.60
CA LEU A 161 -12.15 8.92 11.35
C LEU A 161 -10.71 8.80 10.86
N HIS A 162 -10.01 7.79 11.36
CA HIS A 162 -8.72 7.32 10.86
C HIS A 162 -8.61 5.81 11.04
N ILE A 163 -8.71 5.04 9.97
CA ILE A 163 -8.56 3.58 10.08
C ILE A 163 -7.10 3.13 10.19
N PHE A 164 -6.15 4.02 9.93
CA PHE A 164 -4.72 3.86 10.20
C PHE A 164 -4.31 4.71 11.41
N THR A 165 -3.21 5.46 11.35
CA THR A 165 -2.83 6.33 12.49
C THR A 165 -3.70 7.58 12.55
N LYS A 166 -3.78 8.20 13.73
CA LYS A 166 -4.51 9.48 13.91
C LYS A 166 -3.94 10.63 13.07
N GLU A 167 -2.69 10.50 12.65
CA GLU A 167 -2.04 11.42 11.72
C GLU A 167 -2.42 11.18 10.26
N GLN A 168 -3.26 10.16 9.98
CA GLN A 168 -3.75 9.77 8.66
C GLN A 168 -5.29 9.84 8.59
N PRO A 169 -5.89 11.05 8.67
CA PRO A 169 -7.35 11.22 8.60
C PRO A 169 -7.92 10.71 7.28
N ASP A 170 -8.99 9.90 7.37
CA ASP A 170 -9.63 9.26 6.24
C ASP A 170 -10.36 10.25 5.34
N LEU A 171 -10.14 10.12 4.04
CA LEU A 171 -10.82 10.89 3.01
C LEU A 171 -12.25 10.37 2.77
N ASN A 172 -13.17 11.30 2.54
CA ASN A 172 -14.58 11.00 2.29
C ASN A 172 -14.86 10.83 0.80
N TRP A 173 -14.67 9.64 0.26
CA TRP A 173 -14.88 9.32 -1.15
C TRP A 173 -16.32 9.45 -1.64
N GLU A 174 -17.31 9.61 -0.76
CA GLU A 174 -18.68 9.98 -1.15
C GLU A 174 -18.75 11.42 -1.68
N ASN A 175 -17.76 12.26 -1.39
CA ASN A 175 -17.75 13.65 -1.83
C ASN A 175 -17.23 13.78 -3.27
N PRO A 176 -18.10 14.14 -4.25
CA PRO A 176 -17.66 14.25 -5.65
C PRO A 176 -16.61 15.37 -5.86
N LYS A 177 -16.57 16.40 -5.00
CA LYS A 177 -15.57 17.46 -5.12
C LYS A 177 -14.18 17.00 -4.72
N LEU A 178 -14.08 16.12 -3.73
CA LEU A 178 -12.82 15.45 -3.39
C LEU A 178 -12.35 14.58 -4.55
N ARG A 179 -13.24 13.76 -5.12
CA ARG A 179 -12.91 12.90 -6.26
C ARG A 179 -12.37 13.70 -7.44
N GLU A 180 -13.00 14.82 -7.78
CA GLU A 180 -12.52 15.72 -8.86
C GLU A 180 -11.08 16.20 -8.60
N GLU A 181 -10.77 16.67 -7.39
CA GLU A 181 -9.41 17.15 -7.05
C GLU A 181 -8.37 16.03 -7.14
N ILE A 182 -8.72 14.81 -6.70
CA ILE A 182 -7.85 13.64 -6.82
C ILE A 182 -7.65 13.26 -8.30
N TYR A 183 -8.70 13.26 -9.11
CA TYR A 183 -8.59 12.93 -10.53
C TYR A 183 -7.74 13.95 -11.29
N GLU A 184 -7.88 15.23 -11.01
CA GLU A 184 -7.02 16.28 -11.57
C GLU A 184 -5.55 16.08 -11.18
N MET A 185 -5.28 15.69 -9.95
CA MET A 185 -3.94 15.37 -9.46
C MET A 185 -3.34 14.19 -10.24
N ILE A 186 -4.09 13.08 -10.37
CA ILE A 186 -3.66 11.90 -11.12
C ILE A 186 -3.31 12.27 -12.57
N LEU A 187 -4.18 13.02 -13.25
CA LEU A 187 -3.95 13.43 -14.64
C LEU A 187 -2.71 14.31 -14.79
N LYS A 188 -2.44 15.23 -13.86
CA LYS A 188 -1.22 16.05 -13.88
C LYS A 188 0.05 15.19 -13.78
N TRP A 189 0.05 14.16 -12.95
CA TRP A 189 1.17 13.23 -12.86
C TRP A 189 1.31 12.37 -14.12
N MET A 190 0.21 11.93 -14.71
CA MET A 190 0.25 11.21 -15.99
C MET A 190 0.79 12.08 -17.11
N ASP A 191 0.46 13.37 -17.15
CA ASP A 191 0.99 14.35 -18.12
C ASP A 191 2.51 14.57 -18.00
N LEU A 192 3.09 14.34 -16.80
CA LEU A 192 4.55 14.35 -16.61
C LEU A 192 5.23 13.12 -17.22
N GLY A 193 4.48 12.10 -17.62
CA GLY A 193 4.97 10.92 -18.32
C GLY A 193 5.13 9.67 -17.47
N LEU A 194 4.40 9.59 -16.34
CA LEU A 194 4.30 8.34 -15.57
C LEU A 194 3.73 7.21 -16.42
N GLY A 195 4.11 5.97 -16.10
CA GLY A 195 3.52 4.77 -16.67
C GLY A 195 2.21 4.36 -16.00
N GLY A 196 1.91 4.92 -14.85
CA GLY A 196 0.71 4.61 -14.05
C GLY A 196 0.97 4.68 -12.56
N PHE A 197 0.18 3.93 -11.78
CA PHE A 197 0.22 3.94 -10.32
C PHE A 197 0.05 2.55 -9.72
N ARG A 198 0.69 2.32 -8.58
CA ARG A 198 0.22 1.35 -7.58
C ARG A 198 -0.72 2.08 -6.64
N LEU A 199 -1.89 1.54 -6.39
CA LEU A 199 -2.90 2.18 -5.56
C LEU A 199 -2.95 1.49 -4.20
N ASP A 200 -2.67 2.29 -3.19
CA ASP A 200 -2.61 1.88 -1.80
C ASP A 200 -4.01 1.71 -1.20
N ALA A 201 -4.18 0.67 -0.39
CA ALA A 201 -5.35 0.46 0.49
C ALA A 201 -6.71 0.69 -0.21
N ILE A 202 -6.84 0.30 -1.47
CA ILE A 202 -8.03 0.59 -2.30
C ILE A 202 -9.31 -0.04 -1.76
N SER A 203 -9.21 -1.15 -1.06
CA SER A 203 -10.34 -1.82 -0.43
C SER A 203 -11.03 -0.96 0.63
N HIS A 204 -10.35 0.07 1.11
CA HIS A 204 -10.79 0.92 2.22
C HIS A 204 -11.34 2.28 1.80
N LEU A 205 -11.38 2.63 0.51
CA LEU A 205 -11.85 3.96 0.07
C LEU A 205 -13.30 4.24 0.52
N LYS A 206 -14.15 3.22 0.51
CA LYS A 206 -15.54 3.33 0.94
C LYS A 206 -15.75 2.75 2.33
N LYS A 207 -16.57 3.44 3.14
CA LYS A 207 -16.96 3.01 4.48
C LYS A 207 -18.47 2.82 4.57
N ASN A 208 -18.91 1.95 5.47
CA ASN A 208 -20.32 1.87 5.84
C ASN A 208 -20.66 2.98 6.85
N TYR A 209 -21.37 3.99 6.40
CA TYR A 209 -21.66 5.19 7.19
C TYR A 209 -22.78 5.03 8.24
N GLN A 210 -23.23 3.80 8.52
CA GLN A 210 -24.15 3.55 9.65
C GLN A 210 -23.43 3.64 11.00
N TYR A 211 -22.09 3.47 11.00
CA TYR A 211 -21.24 3.57 12.21
C TYR A 211 -21.79 2.78 13.40
N THR A 212 -22.16 1.53 13.17
CA THR A 212 -22.72 0.64 14.19
C THR A 212 -21.64 0.21 15.18
N ASN A 213 -21.97 0.21 16.48
CA ASN A 213 -21.15 -0.47 17.49
C ASN A 213 -21.22 -1.98 17.30
N LEU A 214 -20.09 -2.65 17.48
CA LEU A 214 -19.95 -4.09 17.38
C LEU A 214 -19.53 -4.69 18.74
N PRO A 215 -19.78 -5.98 18.98
CA PRO A 215 -19.22 -6.66 20.14
C PRO A 215 -17.69 -6.54 20.12
N PRO A 216 -17.01 -6.20 21.23
CA PRO A 216 -15.55 -6.18 21.27
C PRO A 216 -14.94 -7.53 20.82
N ASP A 217 -13.83 -7.48 20.09
CA ASP A 217 -13.14 -8.66 19.58
C ASP A 217 -11.76 -8.90 20.23
N GLY A 218 -11.43 -8.12 21.25
CA GLY A 218 -10.16 -8.16 21.96
C GLY A 218 -10.30 -7.76 23.43
N PRO A 219 -9.16 -7.55 24.13
CA PRO A 219 -9.15 -7.16 25.55
C PRO A 219 -9.58 -5.72 25.79
N ASP A 220 -9.56 -4.87 24.77
CA ASP A 220 -10.07 -3.51 24.77
C ASP A 220 -11.56 -3.45 24.41
N GLU A 221 -12.18 -2.28 24.50
CA GLU A 221 -13.61 -2.10 24.20
C GLU A 221 -13.89 -1.98 22.67
N TYR A 222 -12.89 -2.15 21.79
CA TYR A 222 -13.00 -1.94 20.36
C TYR A 222 -13.25 -3.24 19.58
N ASN A 223 -13.67 -3.06 18.32
CA ASN A 223 -13.82 -4.14 17.33
C ASN A 223 -13.14 -3.72 16.03
N MET A 224 -12.42 -4.62 15.36
CA MET A 224 -11.73 -4.33 14.09
C MET A 224 -12.70 -3.85 13.01
N ALA A 225 -13.96 -4.20 13.07
CA ALA A 225 -15.01 -3.73 12.16
C ALA A 225 -14.66 -3.83 10.67
N PHE A 226 -13.82 -4.78 10.30
CA PHE A 226 -13.20 -4.87 8.97
C PHE A 226 -14.24 -4.88 7.84
N GLU A 227 -15.37 -5.57 8.02
CA GLU A 227 -16.50 -5.62 7.08
C GLU A 227 -17.20 -4.27 6.83
N TYR A 228 -16.94 -3.27 7.69
CA TYR A 228 -17.55 -1.95 7.57
C TYR A 228 -16.68 -0.92 6.85
N PHE A 229 -15.43 -1.25 6.60
CA PHE A 229 -14.50 -0.39 5.89
C PHE A 229 -13.57 -1.11 4.90
N ASN A 230 -13.85 -2.38 4.58
CA ASN A 230 -13.13 -3.15 3.57
C ASN A 230 -14.11 -3.71 2.55
N ASN A 231 -13.87 -3.46 1.27
CA ASN A 231 -14.71 -3.92 0.15
C ASN A 231 -16.22 -3.65 0.33
N VAL A 232 -16.55 -2.48 0.86
CA VAL A 232 -17.94 -2.08 1.14
C VAL A 232 -18.70 -1.87 -0.17
N ASP A 233 -19.97 -2.28 -0.20
CA ASP A 233 -20.88 -2.13 -1.35
C ASP A 233 -20.83 -0.73 -1.97
N GLY A 234 -20.67 -0.66 -3.31
CA GLY A 234 -20.51 0.57 -4.07
C GLY A 234 -19.06 1.07 -4.16
N LEU A 235 -18.07 0.34 -3.61
CA LEU A 235 -16.66 0.61 -3.85
C LEU A 235 -16.33 0.48 -5.34
N ALA A 236 -16.83 -0.56 -6.00
CA ALA A 236 -16.60 -0.80 -7.42
C ALA A 236 -17.02 0.39 -8.31
N ASP A 237 -18.11 1.08 -7.98
CA ASP A 237 -18.56 2.27 -8.72
C ASP A 237 -17.53 3.42 -8.64
N ILE A 238 -16.95 3.63 -7.44
CA ILE A 238 -15.91 4.66 -7.21
C ILE A 238 -14.65 4.32 -8.00
N LEU A 239 -14.23 3.06 -7.98
CA LEU A 239 -13.02 2.59 -8.68
C LEU A 239 -13.21 2.64 -10.21
N CYS A 240 -14.40 2.30 -10.70
CA CYS A 240 -14.77 2.40 -12.11
C CYS A 240 -14.77 3.88 -12.57
N GLU A 241 -15.38 4.79 -11.81
CA GLU A 241 -15.32 6.22 -12.10
C GLU A 241 -13.89 6.75 -12.16
N MET A 242 -13.04 6.37 -11.20
CA MET A 242 -11.63 6.75 -11.19
C MET A 242 -10.92 6.25 -12.46
N LYS A 243 -11.11 4.98 -12.84
CA LYS A 243 -10.52 4.41 -14.05
C LYS A 243 -10.96 5.20 -15.30
N GLU A 244 -12.26 5.39 -15.48
CA GLU A 244 -12.82 6.05 -16.67
C GLU A 244 -12.33 7.49 -16.80
N ARG A 245 -12.19 8.18 -15.67
CA ARG A 245 -11.82 9.59 -15.61
C ARG A 245 -10.30 9.83 -15.73
N THR A 246 -9.47 8.85 -15.38
CA THR A 246 -8.01 9.06 -15.26
C THR A 246 -7.17 8.04 -16.01
N PHE A 247 -7.33 6.76 -15.73
CA PHE A 247 -6.40 5.72 -16.18
C PHE A 247 -6.68 5.22 -17.60
N ALA A 248 -7.95 5.07 -17.96
CA ALA A 248 -8.33 4.60 -19.30
C ALA A 248 -7.90 5.60 -20.40
N PRO A 249 -8.09 6.93 -20.25
CA PRO A 249 -7.63 7.88 -21.24
C PRO A 249 -6.11 7.97 -21.41
N THR A 250 -5.35 7.57 -20.39
CA THR A 250 -3.88 7.72 -20.35
C THR A 250 -3.12 6.42 -20.64
N ASP A 251 -3.82 5.30 -20.90
CA ASP A 251 -3.22 3.95 -21.07
C ASP A 251 -2.28 3.58 -19.90
N ALA A 252 -2.67 3.96 -18.68
CA ALA A 252 -1.90 3.72 -17.47
C ALA A 252 -1.89 2.25 -17.07
N LEU A 253 -0.77 1.76 -16.57
CA LEU A 253 -0.72 0.53 -15.77
C LEU A 253 -1.17 0.87 -14.34
N THR A 254 -2.23 0.24 -13.89
CA THR A 254 -2.73 0.37 -12.53
C THR A 254 -2.67 -0.95 -11.79
N ILE A 255 -2.12 -0.92 -10.59
CA ILE A 255 -1.98 -2.10 -9.74
C ILE A 255 -2.59 -1.78 -8.38
N GLY A 256 -3.71 -2.40 -8.07
CA GLY A 256 -4.38 -2.21 -6.78
C GLY A 256 -3.76 -3.09 -5.70
N GLU A 257 -3.66 -2.56 -4.49
CA GLU A 257 -3.50 -3.37 -3.30
C GLU A 257 -4.86 -3.86 -2.85
N TYR A 258 -5.14 -5.14 -3.03
CA TYR A 258 -6.45 -5.72 -2.79
C TYR A 258 -6.37 -6.93 -1.87
N ASP A 259 -7.04 -6.84 -0.73
CA ASP A 259 -7.08 -7.92 0.23
C ASP A 259 -8.05 -9.03 -0.21
N HIS A 260 -7.53 -10.25 -0.41
CA HIS A 260 -8.30 -11.47 -0.61
C HIS A 260 -9.37 -11.39 -1.72
N MET A 261 -8.89 -11.35 -2.97
CA MET A 261 -9.79 -11.35 -4.12
C MET A 261 -10.51 -12.68 -4.27
N GLY A 262 -11.85 -12.65 -4.19
CA GLY A 262 -12.71 -13.79 -4.47
C GLY A 262 -13.00 -13.96 -5.96
N PRO A 263 -13.56 -15.12 -6.37
CA PRO A 263 -13.97 -15.35 -7.77
C PRO A 263 -15.02 -14.33 -8.28
N GLU A 264 -15.82 -13.79 -7.39
CA GLU A 264 -16.84 -12.77 -7.63
C GLU A 264 -16.24 -11.40 -7.96
N ASP A 265 -15.07 -11.07 -7.40
CA ASP A 265 -14.45 -9.75 -7.55
C ASP A 265 -13.72 -9.58 -8.89
N VAL A 266 -13.32 -10.69 -9.52
CA VAL A 266 -12.38 -10.68 -10.66
C VAL A 266 -12.84 -9.78 -11.80
N GLU A 267 -14.13 -9.87 -12.19
CA GLU A 267 -14.66 -9.11 -13.33
C GLU A 267 -14.67 -7.60 -13.06
N ASP A 268 -14.97 -7.20 -11.83
CA ASP A 268 -15.06 -5.79 -11.44
C ASP A 268 -13.69 -5.20 -11.11
N VAL A 269 -12.74 -6.04 -10.66
CA VAL A 269 -11.43 -5.57 -10.19
C VAL A 269 -10.39 -5.64 -11.29
N ILE A 270 -10.18 -6.81 -11.95
CA ILE A 270 -9.11 -7.02 -12.95
C ILE A 270 -9.57 -7.69 -14.24
N GLY A 271 -10.87 -7.95 -14.42
CA GLY A 271 -11.44 -8.46 -15.66
C GLY A 271 -11.23 -7.53 -16.86
N GLU A 272 -11.76 -7.89 -18.02
CA GLU A 272 -11.58 -7.10 -19.25
C GLU A 272 -12.02 -5.65 -19.07
N ASN A 273 -13.07 -5.42 -18.28
CA ASN A 273 -13.58 -4.11 -17.92
C ASN A 273 -13.27 -3.71 -16.46
N GLY A 274 -12.49 -4.52 -15.75
CA GLY A 274 -12.15 -4.31 -14.34
C GLY A 274 -11.49 -2.96 -14.07
N SER A 275 -11.57 -2.50 -12.85
CA SER A 275 -11.09 -1.17 -12.44
C SER A 275 -9.58 -1.02 -12.54
N PHE A 276 -8.83 -2.13 -12.43
CA PHE A 276 -7.36 -2.15 -12.47
C PHE A 276 -6.82 -3.05 -13.56
N SER A 277 -5.58 -2.77 -13.98
CA SER A 277 -4.84 -3.64 -14.88
C SER A 277 -4.46 -4.96 -14.21
N SER A 278 -4.16 -4.91 -12.91
CA SER A 278 -3.78 -6.04 -12.07
C SER A 278 -3.89 -5.66 -10.58
N VAL A 279 -3.73 -6.62 -9.70
CA VAL A 279 -3.66 -6.40 -8.24
C VAL A 279 -2.52 -7.20 -7.61
N PHE A 280 -2.01 -6.68 -6.50
CA PHE A 280 -1.29 -7.47 -5.50
C PHE A 280 -2.32 -8.17 -4.62
N ASP A 281 -2.40 -9.49 -4.73
CA ASP A 281 -3.20 -10.33 -3.85
C ASP A 281 -2.29 -10.94 -2.79
N PHE A 282 -2.59 -10.69 -1.52
CA PHE A 282 -1.78 -11.12 -0.39
C PHE A 282 -2.10 -12.53 0.11
N CYS A 283 -3.05 -13.24 -0.47
CA CYS A 283 -3.48 -14.56 0.00
C CYS A 283 -2.32 -15.58 0.16
N HIS A 284 -1.29 -15.51 -0.72
CA HIS A 284 -0.14 -16.40 -0.69
C HIS A 284 0.96 -15.95 0.29
N THR A 285 0.87 -14.76 0.87
CA THR A 285 1.90 -14.28 1.82
C THR A 285 1.85 -15.03 3.15
N LEU A 286 0.73 -15.71 3.43
CA LEU A 286 0.54 -16.56 4.60
C LEU A 286 0.86 -15.81 5.91
N ASP A 287 0.31 -14.62 6.06
CA ASP A 287 0.56 -13.77 7.25
C ASP A 287 0.19 -14.46 8.57
N ASN A 288 -0.71 -15.44 8.49
CA ASN A 288 -1.08 -16.29 9.62
C ASN A 288 -0.11 -17.48 9.81
N VAL A 289 0.86 -17.66 8.94
CA VAL A 289 1.82 -18.74 9.04
C VAL A 289 3.03 -18.30 9.83
N ARG A 290 3.26 -19.01 10.86
CA ARG A 290 4.12 -18.70 11.96
C ARG A 290 5.58 -19.05 11.66
N ASN A 291 6.51 -18.13 11.90
CA ASN A 291 7.94 -18.35 11.71
C ASN A 291 8.51 -19.24 12.83
N PRO A 292 9.26 -20.33 12.51
CA PRO A 292 9.86 -21.21 13.51
C PRO A 292 10.82 -20.53 14.48
N LYS A 293 11.49 -19.46 14.05
CA LYS A 293 12.37 -18.67 14.93
C LYS A 293 11.64 -18.12 16.16
N TRP A 294 10.32 -18.04 16.11
CA TRP A 294 9.47 -17.50 17.16
C TRP A 294 8.59 -18.57 17.85
N GLY A 295 8.98 -19.83 17.74
CA GLY A 295 8.23 -20.95 18.31
C GLY A 295 6.97 -21.33 17.53
N ASN A 296 6.86 -20.93 16.27
CA ASN A 296 5.72 -21.08 15.41
C ASN A 296 6.06 -22.01 14.22
N THR A 297 5.09 -22.78 13.72
CA THR A 297 5.27 -23.68 12.59
C THR A 297 5.65 -22.93 11.32
N VAL A 298 6.63 -23.45 10.58
CA VAL A 298 6.95 -22.97 9.22
C VAL A 298 5.70 -23.09 8.37
N ALA A 299 5.46 -22.09 7.51
CA ALA A 299 4.64 -22.29 6.34
C ALA A 299 5.23 -23.48 5.57
N LEU A 300 4.48 -24.54 5.46
CA LEU A 300 4.88 -25.62 4.58
C LEU A 300 4.87 -25.04 3.16
N PHE A 301 5.89 -25.35 2.39
CA PHE A 301 5.95 -24.96 0.98
C PHE A 301 4.68 -25.41 0.23
N ASP A 302 4.06 -26.50 0.66
CA ASP A 302 2.79 -26.97 0.12
C ASP A 302 1.64 -25.97 0.36
N ASP A 303 1.55 -25.36 1.54
CA ASP A 303 0.52 -24.34 1.83
C ASP A 303 0.72 -23.10 0.94
N TYR A 304 1.95 -22.65 0.79
CA TYR A 304 2.30 -21.56 -0.12
C TYR A 304 1.92 -21.89 -1.57
N ARG A 305 2.32 -23.06 -2.06
CA ARG A 305 1.98 -23.52 -3.41
C ARG A 305 0.48 -23.58 -3.63
N ASP A 306 -0.24 -24.16 -2.69
CA ASP A 306 -1.69 -24.38 -2.82
C ASP A 306 -2.47 -23.05 -2.80
N GLN A 307 -2.08 -22.09 -1.97
CA GLN A 307 -2.66 -20.74 -1.99
C GLN A 307 -2.34 -20.01 -3.30
N LEU A 308 -1.10 -20.10 -3.77
CA LEU A 308 -0.67 -19.48 -5.01
C LEU A 308 -1.44 -20.03 -6.21
N PHE A 309 -1.60 -21.37 -6.29
CA PHE A 309 -2.37 -22.00 -7.36
C PHE A 309 -3.87 -21.70 -7.24
N ALA A 310 -4.41 -21.59 -6.04
CA ALA A 310 -5.79 -21.18 -5.83
C ALA A 310 -6.04 -19.78 -6.39
N ALA A 311 -5.18 -18.80 -6.05
CA ALA A 311 -5.26 -17.44 -6.57
C ALA A 311 -5.14 -17.40 -8.11
N GLN A 312 -4.17 -18.11 -8.70
CA GLN A 312 -4.03 -18.21 -10.16
C GLN A 312 -5.26 -18.81 -10.83
N LYS A 313 -5.87 -19.83 -10.21
CA LYS A 313 -7.08 -20.47 -10.74
C LYS A 313 -8.30 -19.56 -10.71
N ILE A 314 -8.41 -18.70 -9.70
CA ILE A 314 -9.50 -17.72 -9.59
C ILE A 314 -9.49 -16.76 -10.79
N VAL A 315 -8.31 -16.33 -11.23
CA VAL A 315 -8.17 -15.33 -12.30
C VAL A 315 -7.98 -15.91 -13.70
N ASP A 316 -7.87 -17.24 -13.83
CA ASP A 316 -7.52 -17.90 -15.08
C ASP A 316 -8.49 -17.54 -16.22
N GLY A 317 -7.93 -17.01 -17.30
CA GLY A 317 -8.68 -16.56 -18.49
C GLY A 317 -9.48 -15.26 -18.30
N ARG A 318 -9.55 -14.70 -17.09
CA ARG A 318 -10.33 -13.49 -16.77
C ARG A 318 -9.49 -12.26 -16.46
N GLY A 319 -8.30 -12.45 -15.90
CA GLY A 319 -7.42 -11.36 -15.48
C GLY A 319 -5.98 -11.81 -15.32
N MET A 320 -5.16 -10.96 -14.71
CA MET A 320 -3.75 -11.22 -14.40
C MET A 320 -3.43 -10.68 -13.01
N LEU A 321 -2.73 -11.48 -12.20
CA LEU A 321 -2.21 -11.04 -10.91
C LEU A 321 -0.81 -10.41 -11.04
N CYS A 322 -0.46 -9.55 -10.10
CA CYS A 322 0.92 -9.17 -9.83
C CYS A 322 1.55 -10.20 -8.90
N ASN A 323 2.42 -11.03 -9.46
CA ASN A 323 3.14 -12.06 -8.73
C ASN A 323 4.35 -11.43 -8.02
N PHE A 324 4.45 -11.60 -6.72
CA PHE A 324 5.57 -11.13 -5.91
C PHE A 324 5.87 -12.13 -4.79
N LEU A 325 7.06 -12.10 -4.26
CA LEU A 325 7.47 -12.95 -3.14
C LEU A 325 7.62 -12.16 -1.84
N GLU A 326 8.07 -10.94 -1.96
CA GLU A 326 8.32 -10.02 -0.86
C GLU A 326 8.12 -8.57 -1.33
N ASN A 327 7.81 -7.71 -0.41
CA ASN A 327 7.69 -6.28 -0.61
C ASN A 327 8.13 -5.54 0.67
N HIS A 328 7.83 -4.25 0.77
CA HIS A 328 8.19 -3.43 1.92
C HIS A 328 7.39 -3.75 3.21
N ASP A 329 6.24 -4.44 3.09
CA ASP A 329 5.37 -4.82 4.22
C ASP A 329 5.63 -6.24 4.72
N LYS A 330 6.43 -7.02 4.00
CA LYS A 330 6.66 -8.43 4.30
C LYS A 330 8.13 -8.71 4.57
N THR A 331 8.37 -9.63 5.48
CA THR A 331 9.72 -10.16 5.71
C THR A 331 10.28 -10.77 4.44
N ARG A 332 11.62 -10.80 4.31
CA ARG A 332 12.29 -11.40 3.16
C ARG A 332 11.91 -12.85 3.00
N ILE A 333 11.61 -13.26 1.77
CA ILE A 333 11.05 -14.58 1.45
C ILE A 333 11.91 -15.73 1.99
N ILE A 334 13.23 -15.58 1.93
CA ILE A 334 14.18 -16.59 2.39
C ILE A 334 14.04 -16.80 3.90
N ASP A 335 13.94 -15.71 4.67
CA ASP A 335 13.78 -15.77 6.12
C ASP A 335 12.39 -16.20 6.56
N ARG A 336 11.39 -16.01 5.70
CA ARG A 336 10.00 -16.40 5.96
C ARG A 336 9.73 -17.88 5.67
N PHE A 337 10.23 -18.42 4.56
CA PHE A 337 9.87 -19.75 4.07
C PHE A 337 10.94 -20.84 4.27
N LEU A 338 12.19 -20.47 4.45
CA LEU A 338 13.26 -21.46 4.57
C LEU A 338 13.77 -21.56 6.00
N MET A 339 13.88 -22.81 6.48
CA MET A 339 14.60 -23.08 7.72
C MET A 339 16.08 -22.67 7.57
N PRO A 340 16.75 -22.23 8.64
CA PRO A 340 18.15 -21.82 8.56
C PRO A 340 19.07 -22.85 7.89
N GLU A 341 18.86 -24.15 8.13
CA GLU A 341 19.62 -25.25 7.52
C GLU A 341 19.36 -25.43 6.02
N ASP A 342 18.19 -24.97 5.53
CA ASP A 342 17.79 -25.05 4.12
C ASP A 342 18.16 -23.78 3.33
N GLN A 343 18.62 -22.74 4.00
CA GLN A 343 18.99 -21.47 3.38
C GLN A 343 20.35 -21.58 2.70
N ASN A 344 20.31 -21.73 1.38
CA ASN A 344 21.49 -21.81 0.54
C ASN A 344 21.19 -21.25 -0.86
N ARG A 345 22.25 -21.05 -1.66
CA ARG A 345 22.15 -20.44 -3.00
C ARG A 345 21.20 -21.15 -3.95
N TYR A 346 20.85 -22.40 -3.73
CA TYR A 346 19.94 -23.15 -4.61
C TYR A 346 18.50 -22.89 -4.23
N SER A 347 18.18 -22.95 -2.95
CA SER A 347 16.86 -22.62 -2.43
C SER A 347 16.51 -21.14 -2.66
N GLU A 348 17.49 -20.25 -2.47
CA GLU A 348 17.37 -18.81 -2.77
C GLU A 348 17.03 -18.54 -4.26
N LYS A 349 17.54 -19.35 -5.17
CA LYS A 349 17.20 -19.26 -6.60
C LYS A 349 15.91 -19.98 -6.97
N MET A 350 15.56 -21.03 -6.26
CA MET A 350 14.34 -21.78 -6.48
C MET A 350 13.10 -20.92 -6.25
N LEU A 351 13.09 -20.13 -5.17
CA LEU A 351 11.95 -19.27 -4.82
C LEU A 351 11.57 -18.30 -5.95
N PRO A 352 12.47 -17.45 -6.50
CA PRO A 352 12.14 -16.62 -7.66
C PRO A 352 11.62 -17.39 -8.87
N VAL A 353 12.17 -18.59 -9.13
CA VAL A 353 11.73 -19.42 -10.25
C VAL A 353 10.26 -19.79 -10.08
N THR A 354 9.80 -20.15 -8.88
CA THR A 354 8.39 -20.48 -8.65
C THR A 354 7.46 -19.32 -8.98
N ASN A 355 7.91 -18.08 -8.78
CA ASN A 355 7.14 -16.87 -9.04
C ASN A 355 7.20 -16.42 -10.51
N PHE A 356 8.38 -16.48 -11.13
CA PHE A 356 8.59 -15.96 -12.48
C PHE A 356 7.88 -16.78 -13.58
N PHE A 357 7.59 -18.04 -13.32
CA PHE A 357 6.91 -18.90 -14.27
C PHE A 357 5.39 -18.98 -14.11
N LEU A 358 4.83 -18.18 -13.18
CA LEU A 358 3.39 -18.04 -13.06
C LEU A 358 2.84 -17.09 -14.13
N PRO A 359 1.60 -17.33 -14.61
CA PRO A 359 0.90 -16.33 -15.42
C PRO A 359 0.73 -15.03 -14.64
N GLY A 360 1.01 -13.88 -15.27
CA GLY A 360 0.81 -12.59 -14.64
C GLY A 360 1.99 -11.63 -14.82
N ILE A 361 1.91 -10.51 -14.13
CA ILE A 361 2.97 -9.52 -14.01
C ILE A 361 3.86 -9.95 -12.85
N VAL A 362 5.18 -9.77 -12.96
CA VAL A 362 6.12 -10.13 -11.90
C VAL A 362 6.74 -8.88 -11.31
N PHE A 363 6.80 -8.81 -9.98
CA PHE A 363 7.52 -7.77 -9.26
C PHE A 363 8.64 -8.34 -8.40
N LEU A 364 9.81 -7.70 -8.50
CA LEU A 364 10.97 -7.89 -7.65
C LEU A 364 11.04 -6.74 -6.66
N TYR A 365 11.27 -7.04 -5.39
CA TYR A 365 11.58 -6.01 -4.41
C TYR A 365 13.09 -5.74 -4.36
N GLN A 366 13.48 -4.48 -4.21
CA GLN A 366 14.90 -4.07 -4.12
C GLN A 366 15.69 -4.97 -3.17
N GLY A 367 16.84 -5.49 -3.65
CA GLY A 367 17.70 -6.39 -2.89
C GLY A 367 17.35 -7.87 -3.02
N GLN A 368 16.18 -8.23 -3.54
CA GLN A 368 15.82 -9.63 -3.78
C GLN A 368 16.77 -10.28 -4.78
N GLU A 369 17.22 -9.54 -5.79
CA GLU A 369 18.14 -10.02 -6.83
C GLU A 369 19.54 -10.37 -6.31
N ILE A 370 19.88 -9.91 -5.13
CA ILE A 370 21.16 -10.22 -4.45
C ILE A 370 20.99 -11.10 -3.21
N GLY A 371 19.77 -11.60 -2.96
CA GLY A 371 19.47 -12.45 -1.81
C GLY A 371 19.54 -11.71 -0.47
N MET A 372 19.05 -10.46 -0.44
CA MET A 372 19.01 -9.66 0.80
C MET A 372 18.16 -10.35 1.87
N ARG A 373 18.60 -10.25 3.12
CA ARG A 373 17.96 -10.82 4.30
C ARG A 373 17.31 -9.77 5.16
N ASP A 374 16.41 -10.22 6.04
CA ASP A 374 15.92 -9.39 7.12
C ASP A 374 17.07 -8.97 8.04
N ASP A 375 17.01 -7.73 8.51
CA ASP A 375 17.93 -7.24 9.54
C ASP A 375 17.36 -7.59 10.92
N PRO A 376 17.95 -8.56 11.65
CA PRO A 376 17.46 -8.98 12.95
C PRO A 376 17.64 -7.86 13.98
N LYS A 377 16.57 -7.19 14.34
CA LYS A 377 16.57 -6.17 15.38
C LYS A 377 16.72 -6.84 16.76
N GLN A 378 17.53 -6.22 17.63
CA GLN A 378 17.77 -6.72 18.98
C GLN A 378 16.74 -6.25 20.00
N SER A 379 15.97 -5.24 19.65
CA SER A 379 14.94 -4.67 20.53
C SER A 379 13.91 -3.91 19.71
N ILE A 380 12.77 -3.60 20.33
CA ILE A 380 11.69 -2.81 19.71
C ILE A 380 12.17 -1.43 19.22
N GLN A 381 13.18 -0.84 19.85
CA GLN A 381 13.73 0.46 19.43
C GLN A 381 14.44 0.42 18.07
N GLY A 382 14.75 -0.76 17.55
CA GLY A 382 15.31 -0.94 16.21
C GLY A 382 14.28 -0.87 15.09
N PHE A 383 13.00 -0.90 15.42
CA PHE A 383 11.90 -0.80 14.45
C PHE A 383 11.44 0.65 14.28
N VAL A 384 10.81 0.94 13.14
CA VAL A 384 10.28 2.26 12.82
C VAL A 384 8.83 2.24 12.34
N ASP A 385 8.28 1.06 12.06
CA ASP A 385 6.93 0.90 11.54
C ASP A 385 5.87 0.88 12.64
N LYS A 386 4.74 1.52 12.39
CA LYS A 386 3.65 1.67 13.36
C LYS A 386 2.97 0.34 13.74
N PRO A 387 2.69 -0.58 12.80
CA PRO A 387 2.11 -1.88 13.13
C PRO A 387 2.94 -2.69 14.13
N THR A 388 4.26 -2.68 14.00
CA THR A 388 5.15 -3.39 14.94
C THR A 388 5.01 -2.85 16.36
N PHE A 389 4.98 -1.53 16.54
CA PHE A 389 4.76 -0.92 17.87
C PHE A 389 3.40 -1.29 18.43
N ALA A 390 2.33 -1.23 17.65
CA ALA A 390 0.98 -1.57 18.07
C ALA A 390 0.88 -3.04 18.52
N ILE A 391 1.50 -3.96 17.78
CA ILE A 391 1.55 -5.38 18.14
C ILE A 391 2.35 -5.57 19.43
N TYR A 392 3.49 -4.91 19.56
CA TYR A 392 4.34 -4.98 20.75
C TYR A 392 3.58 -4.51 21.99
N ASP A 393 2.97 -3.34 21.94
CA ASP A 393 2.20 -2.77 23.06
C ASP A 393 1.06 -3.69 23.48
N ARG A 394 0.35 -4.30 22.52
CA ARG A 394 -0.69 -5.29 22.79
C ARG A 394 -0.14 -6.52 23.49
N LEU A 395 0.98 -7.09 23.02
CA LEU A 395 1.60 -8.26 23.62
C LEU A 395 2.09 -7.97 25.04
N ILE A 396 2.65 -6.80 25.30
CA ILE A 396 3.02 -6.36 26.66
C ILE A 396 1.77 -6.24 27.54
N ALA A 397 0.68 -5.66 27.05
CA ALA A 397 -0.58 -5.58 27.77
C ALA A 397 -1.18 -6.97 28.09
N GLU A 398 -0.95 -7.97 27.25
CA GLU A 398 -1.31 -9.37 27.48
C GLU A 398 -0.34 -10.10 28.46
N GLY A 399 0.67 -9.40 28.99
CA GLY A 399 1.65 -9.97 29.94
C GLY A 399 2.75 -10.82 29.29
N LYS A 400 2.97 -10.66 27.98
CA LYS A 400 4.13 -11.25 27.31
C LYS A 400 5.39 -10.46 27.70
N THR A 401 6.52 -11.11 27.64
CA THR A 401 7.85 -10.49 27.88
C THR A 401 8.61 -10.38 26.57
N ASP A 402 9.56 -9.43 26.53
CA ASP A 402 10.55 -9.32 25.44
C ASP A 402 11.26 -10.63 25.16
#